data_72792376e47f7dbdaf6db7311f751165
#
_entry.id   72792376e47f7dbdaf6db7311f751165
#
_cell.length_a   1.000
_cell.length_b   1.000
_cell.length_c   1.000
_cell.angle_alpha   90.00
_cell.angle_beta   90.00
_cell.angle_gamma   90.00
#
_symmetry.space_group_name_H-M   'P 1'
#
loop_
_entity.id
_entity.type
_entity.pdbx_description
1 polymer ?
#
loop_
_entity_poly.entity_id
_entity_poly.type
_entity_poly.pdbx_seq_one_letter_code
_entity_poly.pdbx_strand_id
1 'polypeptide(L)'
;MVEVKILSGFNSIGGNFIRIEDGDRTLIFDQGFRFDIMARYYSGFISPTGLAELRELGVLPQAEWYRDADAIYITHMHLDHLGALSNIPIETKVYLPSLTIYQDMEERWRTSPSWPSLIPRKYYTELEEIKPLEMDENDVTAIPVSHSAYPAYALLYHGSDKTVLYTGDFRIESFLTQEEFKQLTGGLDLLTYLRENPDLKIDTLIIEGTNIGSERTPLLPRDALEIITRIACSHRPIIATLHRLDIEYAHAIMKIAENLDLECLVISPSMAKMLVMIQKPKVELKVIEEYVDHPTLLEKTSLEEIEEESILLTPYREAIDILRELRSRGNLKGDPVAVLSEPEPEREEHIEYGAVANWFARLGINHYRIRASGHYYPYQLREIVEAINPKEIKPIHILRPELLINIRWLRKILRRI
;
A
#
# COMPACT_ATOMS: atom_id res chain seq x y z
N MET A 1 27.60 17.91 -2.04
CA MET A 1 26.50 18.42 -2.91
C MET A 1 25.55 17.25 -3.16
N VAL A 2 24.26 17.47 -2.92
CA VAL A 2 23.26 16.41 -3.06
C VAL A 2 22.96 16.15 -4.53
N GLU A 3 23.13 14.89 -4.95
CA GLU A 3 22.71 14.38 -6.27
C GLU A 3 21.60 13.37 -6.12
N VAL A 4 20.50 13.51 -6.88
CA VAL A 4 19.35 12.61 -6.88
C VAL A 4 19.26 11.88 -8.20
N LYS A 5 19.41 10.55 -8.17
CA LYS A 5 19.35 9.66 -9.34
C LYS A 5 18.14 8.74 -9.23
N ILE A 6 17.20 8.85 -10.17
CA ILE A 6 16.09 7.87 -10.31
C ILE A 6 16.57 6.79 -11.26
N LEU A 7 16.88 5.60 -10.73
CA LEU A 7 17.41 4.48 -11.49
C LEU A 7 16.29 3.59 -12.02
N SER A 8 15.14 3.55 -11.36
CA SER A 8 13.94 2.82 -11.78
C SER A 8 12.67 3.50 -11.27
N GLY A 9 11.51 3.18 -11.86
CA GLY A 9 10.22 3.81 -11.54
C GLY A 9 9.83 4.95 -12.49
N PHE A 10 10.72 5.36 -13.40
CA PHE A 10 10.41 6.28 -14.48
C PHE A 10 9.95 5.49 -15.72
N ASN A 11 8.81 5.82 -16.32
CA ASN A 11 8.13 5.04 -17.37
C ASN A 11 7.60 3.67 -16.91
N SER A 12 7.30 3.53 -15.63
CA SER A 12 6.66 2.34 -15.06
C SER A 12 5.84 2.68 -13.83
N ILE A 13 4.84 1.88 -13.55
CA ILE A 13 4.19 1.83 -12.25
C ILE A 13 4.94 0.80 -11.43
N GLY A 14 5.47 1.23 -10.29
CA GLY A 14 6.28 0.38 -9.41
C GLY A 14 7.72 0.14 -9.86
N GLY A 15 8.43 -0.64 -9.06
CA GLY A 15 9.85 -0.88 -9.22
C GLY A 15 10.70 0.34 -8.92
N ASN A 16 10.28 1.16 -7.98
CA ASN A 16 10.95 2.40 -7.62
C ASN A 16 12.35 2.12 -7.08
N PHE A 17 13.33 2.91 -7.54
CA PHE A 17 14.68 2.92 -7.00
C PHE A 17 15.28 4.31 -7.15
N ILE A 18 15.46 4.98 -6.03
CA ILE A 18 16.01 6.33 -5.97
C ILE A 18 17.32 6.27 -5.18
N ARG A 19 18.39 6.78 -5.76
CA ARG A 19 19.68 6.89 -5.11
C ARG A 19 20.00 8.36 -4.84
N ILE A 20 20.32 8.69 -3.60
CA ILE A 20 20.71 10.02 -3.15
C ILE A 20 22.17 9.96 -2.70
N GLU A 21 23.00 10.75 -3.32
CA GLU A 21 24.42 10.86 -2.99
C GLU A 21 24.71 12.26 -2.43
N ASP A 22 25.33 12.33 -1.25
CA ASP A 22 25.68 13.58 -0.58
C ASP A 22 27.07 13.46 0.09
N GLY A 23 28.10 13.89 -0.62
CA GLY A 23 29.48 13.67 -0.21
C GLY A 23 29.82 12.18 -0.18
N ASP A 24 30.17 11.69 1.01
CA ASP A 24 30.48 10.27 1.22
C ASP A 24 29.25 9.45 1.62
N ARG A 25 28.08 10.09 1.81
CA ARG A 25 26.82 9.40 2.17
C ARG A 25 26.04 9.02 0.94
N THR A 26 25.53 7.79 0.92
CA THR A 26 24.65 7.27 -0.10
C THR A 26 23.41 6.64 0.52
N LEU A 27 22.25 7.18 0.22
CA LEU A 27 20.95 6.63 0.65
C LEU A 27 20.16 6.12 -0.54
N ILE A 28 19.36 5.08 -0.30
CA ILE A 28 18.43 4.53 -1.28
C ILE A 28 17.02 4.65 -0.73
N PHE A 29 16.10 5.19 -1.54
CA PHE A 29 14.69 5.22 -1.23
C PHE A 29 13.97 4.26 -2.16
N ASP A 30 13.30 3.26 -1.58
CA ASP A 30 12.68 2.10 -2.20
C ASP A 30 13.62 1.24 -3.05
N GLN A 31 13.24 -0.01 -3.28
CA GLN A 31 13.98 -0.96 -4.12
C GLN A 31 13.04 -2.04 -4.71
N GLY A 32 11.98 -1.59 -5.36
CA GLY A 32 10.82 -2.39 -5.70
C GLY A 32 10.98 -3.36 -6.87
N PHE A 33 10.01 -4.27 -6.98
CA PHE A 33 9.83 -5.15 -8.14
C PHE A 33 9.25 -4.41 -9.34
N ARG A 34 9.70 -4.77 -10.53
CA ARG A 34 9.15 -4.38 -11.82
C ARG A 34 8.12 -5.40 -12.29
N PHE A 35 6.88 -5.29 -11.80
CA PHE A 35 5.79 -6.19 -12.19
C PHE A 35 5.42 -6.13 -13.66
N ASP A 36 5.63 -5.00 -14.31
CA ASP A 36 5.42 -4.83 -15.74
C ASP A 36 6.40 -5.70 -16.57
N ILE A 37 7.65 -5.81 -16.13
CA ILE A 37 8.64 -6.70 -16.74
C ILE A 37 8.31 -8.16 -16.43
N MET A 38 8.02 -8.45 -15.16
CA MET A 38 7.64 -9.78 -14.71
C MET A 38 6.49 -10.36 -15.54
N ALA A 39 5.48 -9.54 -15.84
CA ALA A 39 4.33 -9.93 -16.64
C ALA A 39 4.64 -10.31 -18.09
N ARG A 40 5.77 -9.84 -18.63
CA ARG A 40 6.18 -10.18 -20.00
C ARG A 40 6.78 -11.55 -20.10
N TYR A 41 7.43 -12.03 -19.05
CA TYR A 41 8.21 -13.27 -19.08
C TYR A 41 7.54 -14.41 -18.33
N TYR A 42 6.70 -14.12 -17.33
CA TYR A 42 6.07 -15.11 -16.47
C TYR A 42 4.56 -15.14 -16.65
N SER A 43 4.02 -16.35 -16.64
CA SER A 43 2.60 -16.65 -16.71
C SER A 43 2.26 -17.71 -15.67
N GLY A 44 0.99 -18.11 -15.54
CA GLY A 44 0.59 -19.15 -14.61
C GLY A 44 1.32 -20.49 -14.72
N PHE A 45 2.03 -20.74 -15.84
CA PHE A 45 2.80 -21.97 -16.10
C PHE A 45 4.32 -21.76 -16.11
N ILE A 46 4.78 -20.51 -16.10
CA ILE A 46 6.20 -20.14 -16.11
C ILE A 46 6.48 -19.35 -14.86
N SER A 47 7.29 -19.90 -13.98
CA SER A 47 7.68 -19.25 -12.72
C SER A 47 9.16 -18.89 -12.72
N PRO A 48 9.58 -17.84 -12.00
CA PRO A 48 11.00 -17.52 -11.84
C PRO A 48 11.78 -18.68 -11.21
N THR A 49 13.03 -18.85 -11.62
CA THR A 49 13.93 -19.87 -11.06
C THR A 49 14.75 -19.33 -9.88
N GLY A 50 14.86 -18.01 -9.73
CA GLY A 50 15.58 -17.39 -8.63
C GLY A 50 15.91 -15.92 -8.86
N LEU A 51 16.56 -15.30 -7.84
CA LEU A 51 16.88 -13.87 -7.85
C LEU A 51 17.82 -13.45 -8.98
N ALA A 52 18.78 -14.34 -9.37
CA ALA A 52 19.72 -14.04 -10.46
C ALA A 52 18.99 -13.79 -11.77
N GLU A 53 18.03 -14.65 -12.12
CA GLU A 53 17.20 -14.49 -13.31
C GLU A 53 16.34 -13.22 -13.23
N LEU A 54 15.75 -12.94 -12.07
CA LEU A 54 14.94 -11.73 -11.88
C LEU A 54 15.77 -10.44 -12.05
N ARG A 55 17.04 -10.44 -11.60
CA ARG A 55 17.97 -9.33 -11.86
C ARG A 55 18.32 -9.21 -13.33
N GLU A 56 18.66 -10.32 -13.98
CA GLU A 56 19.02 -10.35 -15.40
C GLU A 56 17.92 -9.78 -16.29
N LEU A 57 16.66 -10.10 -15.97
CA LEU A 57 15.49 -9.58 -16.67
C LEU A 57 15.16 -8.12 -16.29
N GLY A 58 15.76 -7.58 -15.22
CA GLY A 58 15.46 -6.25 -14.70
C GLY A 58 14.15 -6.17 -13.90
N VAL A 59 13.64 -7.31 -13.42
CA VAL A 59 12.52 -7.35 -12.45
C VAL A 59 12.96 -6.86 -11.10
N LEU A 60 14.20 -7.22 -10.70
CA LEU A 60 14.86 -6.72 -9.48
C LEU A 60 15.91 -5.66 -9.83
N PRO A 61 16.21 -4.75 -8.89
CA PRO A 61 17.32 -3.81 -9.02
C PRO A 61 18.65 -4.52 -9.23
N GLN A 62 19.52 -3.92 -10.04
CA GLN A 62 20.86 -4.43 -10.30
C GLN A 62 21.76 -4.30 -9.06
N ALA A 63 22.67 -5.27 -8.88
CA ALA A 63 23.55 -5.30 -7.71
C ALA A 63 24.44 -4.05 -7.58
N GLU A 64 24.88 -3.52 -8.71
CA GLU A 64 25.70 -2.29 -8.73
C GLU A 64 24.97 -1.03 -8.27
N TRP A 65 23.63 -1.02 -8.26
CA TRP A 65 22.86 0.14 -7.79
C TRP A 65 22.94 0.34 -6.28
N TYR A 66 23.27 -0.74 -5.55
CA TYR A 66 23.47 -0.70 -4.09
C TYR A 66 24.90 -0.37 -3.65
N ARG A 67 25.83 -0.17 -4.62
CA ARG A 67 27.23 0.07 -4.28
C ARG A 67 27.37 1.27 -3.34
N ASP A 68 28.12 1.07 -2.26
CA ASP A 68 28.42 2.09 -1.24
C ASP A 68 27.15 2.69 -0.58
N ALA A 69 26.04 1.95 -0.57
CA ALA A 69 24.83 2.39 0.10
C ALA A 69 24.97 2.23 1.62
N ASP A 70 24.85 3.34 2.36
CA ASP A 70 24.85 3.36 3.82
C ASP A 70 23.54 2.85 4.39
N ALA A 71 22.41 3.28 3.80
CA ALA A 71 21.08 2.88 4.25
C ALA A 71 20.05 2.83 3.11
N ILE A 72 19.03 1.99 3.31
CA ILE A 72 17.87 1.89 2.43
C ILE A 72 16.61 2.15 3.24
N TYR A 73 15.73 3.00 2.73
CA TYR A 73 14.45 3.35 3.33
C TYR A 73 13.32 2.85 2.46
N ILE A 74 12.40 2.11 3.03
CA ILE A 74 11.19 1.62 2.35
C ILE A 74 10.02 2.49 2.77
N THR A 75 9.32 3.09 1.80
CA THR A 75 8.20 3.98 2.07
C THR A 75 6.97 3.25 2.58
N HIS A 76 6.67 2.07 2.03
CA HIS A 76 5.56 1.21 2.43
C HIS A 76 5.78 -0.23 1.95
N MET A 77 4.90 -1.15 2.37
CA MET A 77 5.16 -2.59 2.26
C MET A 77 4.62 -3.25 0.98
N HIS A 78 4.20 -2.48 -0.05
CA HIS A 78 3.93 -3.06 -1.36
C HIS A 78 5.23 -3.53 -2.01
N LEU A 79 5.21 -4.66 -2.72
CA LEU A 79 6.43 -5.27 -3.26
C LEU A 79 7.10 -4.45 -4.36
N ASP A 80 6.36 -3.62 -5.06
CA ASP A 80 6.91 -2.69 -6.06
C ASP A 80 7.67 -1.50 -5.42
N HIS A 81 7.71 -1.44 -4.09
CA HIS A 81 8.54 -0.54 -3.26
C HIS A 81 9.51 -1.32 -2.38
N LEU A 82 9.02 -2.33 -1.66
CA LEU A 82 9.83 -3.16 -0.76
C LEU A 82 10.84 -4.03 -1.51
N GLY A 83 10.42 -4.61 -2.65
CA GLY A 83 11.24 -5.56 -3.40
C GLY A 83 11.61 -6.80 -2.59
N ALA A 84 12.75 -7.39 -2.93
CA ALA A 84 13.32 -8.52 -2.21
C ALA A 84 14.49 -8.05 -1.33
N LEU A 85 14.33 -8.07 -0.01
CA LEU A 85 15.40 -7.66 0.91
C LEU A 85 16.68 -8.50 0.71
N SER A 86 16.54 -9.76 0.33
CA SER A 86 17.67 -10.62 -0.02
C SER A 86 18.48 -10.18 -1.24
N ASN A 87 17.99 -9.18 -1.99
CA ASN A 87 18.72 -8.54 -3.06
C ASN A 87 19.72 -7.49 -2.56
N ILE A 88 19.57 -7.06 -1.31
CA ILE A 88 20.37 -6.00 -0.68
C ILE A 88 21.68 -6.57 -0.16
N PRO A 89 22.81 -5.86 -0.28
CA PRO A 89 24.06 -6.24 0.38
C PRO A 89 23.91 -6.35 1.90
N ILE A 90 24.58 -7.32 2.51
CA ILE A 90 24.43 -7.66 3.93
C ILE A 90 24.85 -6.49 4.86
N GLU A 91 25.79 -5.68 4.43
CA GLU A 91 26.32 -4.56 5.21
C GLU A 91 25.43 -3.32 5.23
N THR A 92 24.40 -3.30 4.39
CA THR A 92 23.52 -2.13 4.23
C THR A 92 22.36 -2.21 5.21
N LYS A 93 22.19 -1.20 6.06
CA LYS A 93 21.06 -1.09 6.99
C LYS A 93 19.76 -0.78 6.24
N VAL A 94 18.66 -1.41 6.64
CA VAL A 94 17.34 -1.21 6.00
C VAL A 94 16.32 -0.72 7.01
N TYR A 95 15.72 0.41 6.71
CA TYR A 95 14.63 1.02 7.48
C TYR A 95 13.29 0.62 6.86
N LEU A 96 12.47 -0.08 7.63
CA LEU A 96 11.16 -0.59 7.23
C LEU A 96 10.03 0.15 7.94
N PRO A 97 8.88 0.33 7.29
CA PRO A 97 7.70 0.93 7.91
C PRO A 97 7.23 0.20 9.17
N SER A 98 7.31 -1.13 9.18
CA SER A 98 7.00 -1.96 10.35
C SER A 98 7.70 -3.31 10.28
N LEU A 99 8.48 -3.64 11.29
CA LEU A 99 9.15 -4.93 11.41
C LEU A 99 8.14 -6.07 11.67
N THR A 100 7.11 -5.81 12.45
CA THR A 100 6.09 -6.80 12.78
C THR A 100 5.30 -7.21 11.54
N ILE A 101 4.84 -6.24 10.73
CA ILE A 101 4.13 -6.50 9.48
C ILE A 101 5.05 -7.22 8.48
N TYR A 102 6.30 -6.79 8.38
CA TYR A 102 7.29 -7.43 7.52
C TYR A 102 7.48 -8.93 7.86
N GLN A 103 7.61 -9.26 9.14
CA GLN A 103 7.77 -10.65 9.60
C GLN A 103 6.56 -11.52 9.20
N ASP A 104 5.34 -10.99 9.33
CA ASP A 104 4.14 -11.70 8.87
C ASP A 104 4.13 -11.90 7.35
N MET A 105 4.49 -10.87 6.59
CA MET A 105 4.59 -10.98 5.13
C MET A 105 5.64 -12.02 4.72
N GLU A 106 6.80 -12.02 5.35
CA GLU A 106 7.87 -13.00 5.09
C GLU A 106 7.40 -14.43 5.37
N GLU A 107 6.71 -14.67 6.49
CA GLU A 107 6.16 -15.99 6.82
C GLU A 107 5.18 -16.48 5.75
N ARG A 108 4.31 -15.60 5.27
CA ARG A 108 3.35 -15.92 4.20
C ARG A 108 4.05 -16.22 2.86
N TRP A 109 5.08 -15.47 2.51
CA TRP A 109 5.85 -15.75 1.30
C TRP A 109 6.54 -17.11 1.35
N ARG A 110 7.01 -17.54 2.51
CA ARG A 110 7.60 -18.86 2.71
C ARG A 110 6.63 -20.00 2.42
N THR A 111 5.35 -19.79 2.68
CA THR A 111 4.29 -20.80 2.50
C THR A 111 3.55 -20.63 1.18
N SER A 112 3.78 -19.54 0.45
CA SER A 112 3.14 -19.27 -0.82
C SER A 112 3.57 -20.28 -1.88
N PRO A 113 2.64 -20.85 -2.67
CA PRO A 113 2.98 -21.65 -3.85
C PRO A 113 3.46 -20.81 -5.03
N SER A 114 3.43 -19.49 -4.90
CA SER A 114 3.80 -18.54 -5.93
C SER A 114 5.28 -18.14 -5.87
N TRP A 115 5.74 -17.32 -6.82
CA TRP A 115 7.12 -16.84 -6.91
C TRP A 115 7.70 -16.17 -5.66
N PRO A 116 6.92 -15.52 -4.75
CA PRO A 116 7.48 -14.98 -3.51
C PRO A 116 8.16 -16.04 -2.63
N SER A 117 7.79 -17.31 -2.77
CA SER A 117 8.48 -18.41 -2.07
C SER A 117 9.95 -18.59 -2.48
N LEU A 118 10.36 -18.02 -3.61
CA LEU A 118 11.75 -18.00 -4.07
C LEU A 118 12.61 -16.97 -3.32
N ILE A 119 11.99 -16.04 -2.61
CA ILE A 119 12.71 -15.08 -1.79
C ILE A 119 13.39 -15.83 -0.63
N PRO A 120 14.72 -15.73 -0.49
CA PRO A 120 15.44 -16.44 0.56
C PRO A 120 14.93 -16.09 1.96
N ARG A 121 14.87 -17.13 2.81
CA ARG A 121 14.23 -17.09 4.14
C ARG A 121 15.06 -16.45 5.23
N LYS A 122 16.28 -16.00 4.96
CA LYS A 122 17.15 -15.37 5.95
C LYS A 122 17.83 -14.16 5.38
N TYR A 123 17.68 -13.06 6.08
CA TYR A 123 18.49 -11.86 5.92
C TYR A 123 19.51 -11.80 7.03
N TYR A 124 20.66 -11.30 6.67
CA TYR A 124 21.71 -10.96 7.63
C TYR A 124 21.90 -9.44 7.70
N THR A 125 21.14 -8.71 6.90
CA THR A 125 21.07 -7.26 6.90
C THR A 125 20.41 -6.75 8.19
N GLU A 126 20.91 -5.67 8.75
CA GLU A 126 20.31 -5.01 9.89
C GLU A 126 19.00 -4.34 9.46
N LEU A 127 17.92 -4.70 10.14
CA LEU A 127 16.58 -4.14 9.91
C LEU A 127 16.22 -3.22 11.08
N GLU A 128 15.74 -2.02 10.78
CA GLU A 128 15.24 -1.07 11.75
C GLU A 128 13.84 -0.58 11.39
N GLU A 129 13.02 -0.30 12.39
CA GLU A 129 11.69 0.25 12.17
C GLU A 129 11.76 1.78 12.09
N ILE A 130 11.12 2.34 11.06
CA ILE A 130 10.98 3.78 10.88
C ILE A 130 10.17 4.39 12.03
N LYS A 131 10.69 5.47 12.61
CA LYS A 131 9.97 6.27 13.61
C LYS A 131 9.38 7.51 12.93
N PRO A 132 8.05 7.62 12.87
CA PRO A 132 7.43 8.75 12.20
C PRO A 132 7.75 10.08 12.89
N LEU A 133 8.03 11.10 12.09
CA LEU A 133 8.30 12.49 12.48
C LEU A 133 9.58 12.70 13.32
N GLU A 134 10.36 11.65 13.58
CA GLU A 134 11.68 11.77 14.17
C GLU A 134 12.74 11.80 13.06
N MET A 135 13.67 12.73 13.11
CA MET A 135 14.83 12.76 12.22
C MET A 135 15.86 11.75 12.75
N ASP A 136 16.30 10.86 11.89
CA ASP A 136 17.26 9.81 12.26
C ASP A 136 18.72 10.23 12.05
N GLU A 137 19.65 9.29 12.27
CA GLU A 137 21.11 9.52 12.14
C GLU A 137 21.56 9.80 10.69
N ASN A 138 20.72 9.54 9.70
CA ASN A 138 20.98 9.81 8.29
C ASN A 138 20.32 11.11 7.79
N ASP A 139 19.81 11.93 8.71
CA ASP A 139 19.09 13.17 8.42
C ASP A 139 17.81 12.95 7.60
N VAL A 140 17.15 11.79 7.77
CA VAL A 140 15.88 11.45 7.15
C VAL A 140 14.74 11.56 8.17
N THR A 141 13.66 12.24 7.79
CA THR A 141 12.41 12.29 8.54
C THR A 141 11.32 11.60 7.73
N ALA A 142 10.68 10.59 8.31
CA ALA A 142 9.55 9.91 7.69
C ALA A 142 8.24 10.58 8.11
N ILE A 143 7.46 11.04 7.14
CA ILE A 143 6.21 11.75 7.36
C ILE A 143 5.06 10.83 6.94
N PRO A 144 4.07 10.55 7.81
CA PRO A 144 2.95 9.70 7.46
C PRO A 144 2.18 10.19 6.24
N VAL A 145 1.75 9.26 5.38
CA VAL A 145 0.87 9.52 4.25
C VAL A 145 -0.28 8.53 4.23
N SER A 146 -1.43 8.97 3.70
CA SER A 146 -2.55 8.08 3.45
C SER A 146 -2.33 7.29 2.17
N HIS A 147 -2.42 5.96 2.26
CA HIS A 147 -2.29 5.06 1.13
C HIS A 147 -3.09 3.76 1.38
N SER A 148 -3.18 2.88 0.37
CA SER A 148 -3.78 1.54 0.51
C SER A 148 -2.87 0.51 1.18
N ALA A 149 -1.79 0.97 1.81
CA ALA A 149 -0.88 0.18 2.63
C ALA A 149 -0.55 0.92 3.92
N TYR A 150 -0.67 0.24 5.06
CA TYR A 150 -0.31 0.77 6.37
C TYR A 150 0.90 -0.01 6.93
N PRO A 151 1.90 0.67 7.51
CA PRO A 151 2.15 2.13 7.47
C PRO A 151 2.73 2.56 6.12
N ALA A 152 2.52 3.83 5.76
CA ALA A 152 3.11 4.45 4.58
C ALA A 152 3.70 5.82 4.90
N TYR A 153 4.83 6.15 4.31
CA TYR A 153 5.59 7.36 4.61
C TYR A 153 6.09 8.06 3.35
N ALA A 154 6.04 9.39 3.38
CA ALA A 154 6.93 10.22 2.60
C ALA A 154 8.27 10.36 3.32
N LEU A 155 9.37 10.45 2.58
CA LEU A 155 10.72 10.56 3.12
C LEU A 155 11.30 11.95 2.83
N LEU A 156 11.63 12.68 3.89
CA LEU A 156 12.21 14.00 3.83
C LEU A 156 13.70 13.91 4.23
N TYR A 157 14.59 14.11 3.28
CA TYR A 157 16.03 14.14 3.50
C TYR A 157 16.55 15.55 3.61
N HIS A 158 17.25 15.86 4.69
CA HIS A 158 17.91 17.14 4.96
C HIS A 158 19.38 17.06 4.56
N GLY A 159 19.65 17.18 3.25
CA GLY A 159 21.00 17.06 2.73
C GLY A 159 21.87 18.31 2.95
N SER A 160 23.15 18.19 2.66
CA SER A 160 24.17 19.22 2.92
C SER A 160 23.89 20.58 2.23
N ASP A 161 23.28 20.58 1.06
CA ASP A 161 22.98 21.79 0.26
C ASP A 161 21.56 21.80 -0.32
N LYS A 162 20.78 20.70 -0.16
CA LYS A 162 19.41 20.59 -0.67
C LYS A 162 18.56 19.73 0.25
N THR A 163 17.29 20.11 0.36
CA THR A 163 16.26 19.29 0.98
C THR A 163 15.49 18.53 -0.11
N VAL A 164 15.41 17.22 0.04
CA VAL A 164 14.74 16.31 -0.90
C VAL A 164 13.52 15.70 -0.23
N LEU A 165 12.35 15.83 -0.83
CA LEU A 165 11.12 15.17 -0.41
C LEU A 165 10.74 14.12 -1.45
N TYR A 166 10.68 12.86 -1.03
CA TYR A 166 10.07 11.77 -1.79
C TYR A 166 8.73 11.40 -1.19
N THR A 167 7.67 11.49 -1.97
CA THR A 167 6.31 11.29 -1.47
C THR A 167 6.00 9.84 -1.10
N GLY A 168 6.75 8.85 -1.64
CA GLY A 168 6.19 7.51 -1.76
C GLY A 168 4.89 7.56 -2.55
N ASP A 169 4.06 6.56 -2.37
CA ASP A 169 2.70 6.53 -2.92
C ASP A 169 1.72 7.11 -1.91
N PHE A 170 0.82 7.99 -2.37
CA PHE A 170 -0.09 8.66 -1.45
C PHE A 170 -1.36 9.19 -2.10
N ARG A 171 -2.41 9.32 -1.31
CA ARG A 171 -3.61 10.10 -1.59
C ARG A 171 -3.70 11.29 -0.63
N ILE A 172 -4.33 12.37 -1.02
CA ILE A 172 -4.47 13.56 -0.17
C ILE A 172 -5.69 13.51 0.75
N GLU A 173 -6.66 12.65 0.45
CA GLU A 173 -7.84 12.45 1.29
C GLU A 173 -7.78 11.04 1.90
N SER A 174 -7.74 10.96 3.22
CA SER A 174 -7.82 9.71 3.96
C SER A 174 -9.28 9.24 4.10
N PHE A 175 -9.49 7.95 4.36
CA PHE A 175 -10.76 7.42 4.87
C PHE A 175 -11.02 7.81 6.33
N LEU A 176 -9.98 8.23 7.03
CA LEU A 176 -10.00 8.61 8.44
C LEU A 176 -10.12 10.11 8.61
N THR A 177 -10.68 10.54 9.73
CA THR A 177 -10.53 11.92 10.19
C THR A 177 -9.06 12.20 10.55
N GLN A 178 -8.65 13.46 10.61
CA GLN A 178 -7.26 13.80 10.97
C GLN A 178 -6.86 13.26 12.34
N GLU A 179 -7.77 13.28 13.31
CA GLU A 179 -7.50 12.76 14.64
C GLU A 179 -7.28 11.24 14.63
N GLU A 180 -8.12 10.49 13.91
CA GLU A 180 -7.96 9.05 13.75
C GLU A 180 -6.71 8.68 12.98
N PHE A 181 -6.41 9.44 11.93
CA PHE A 181 -5.16 9.27 11.17
C PHE A 181 -3.95 9.44 12.08
N LYS A 182 -3.93 10.51 12.90
CA LYS A 182 -2.87 10.76 13.88
C LYS A 182 -2.77 9.65 14.93
N GLN A 183 -3.90 9.14 15.42
CA GLN A 183 -3.91 8.02 16.37
C GLN A 183 -3.37 6.73 15.76
N LEU A 184 -3.71 6.46 14.50
CA LEU A 184 -3.25 5.27 13.79
C LEU A 184 -1.75 5.36 13.46
N THR A 185 -1.31 6.46 12.86
CA THR A 185 0.03 6.60 12.27
C THR A 185 1.09 7.18 13.21
N GLY A 186 0.65 7.74 14.34
CA GLY A 186 1.53 8.44 15.27
C GLY A 186 1.91 9.87 14.84
N GLY A 187 1.35 10.37 13.72
CA GLY A 187 1.72 11.68 13.20
C GLY A 187 0.68 12.36 12.33
N LEU A 188 1.02 13.55 11.83
CA LEU A 188 0.22 14.31 10.89
C LEU A 188 0.48 13.79 9.47
N ASP A 189 -0.52 13.90 8.60
CA ASP A 189 -0.33 13.65 7.17
C ASP A 189 0.63 14.69 6.54
N LEU A 190 1.22 14.32 5.40
CA LEU A 190 2.22 15.12 4.71
C LEU A 190 1.80 16.59 4.49
N LEU A 191 0.59 16.83 3.98
CA LEU A 191 0.18 18.20 3.65
C LEU A 191 -0.08 19.03 4.92
N THR A 192 -0.61 18.40 5.97
CA THR A 192 -0.79 19.04 7.27
C THR A 192 0.55 19.32 7.93
N TYR A 193 1.48 18.37 7.89
CA TYR A 193 2.84 18.56 8.38
C TYR A 193 3.53 19.76 7.71
N LEU A 194 3.42 19.89 6.38
CA LEU A 194 4.02 21.01 5.66
C LEU A 194 3.36 22.37 6.01
N ARG A 195 2.05 22.39 6.21
CA ARG A 195 1.35 23.61 6.66
C ARG A 195 1.77 24.06 8.07
N GLU A 196 2.09 23.11 8.95
CA GLU A 196 2.58 23.41 10.30
C GLU A 196 4.07 23.78 10.33
N ASN A 197 4.80 23.48 9.25
CA ASN A 197 6.23 23.81 9.09
C ASN A 197 6.46 24.75 7.88
N PRO A 198 5.92 25.97 7.87
CA PRO A 198 5.94 26.88 6.70
C PRO A 198 7.35 27.37 6.32
N ASP A 199 8.33 27.28 7.23
CA ASP A 199 9.72 27.65 6.98
C ASP A 199 10.51 26.53 6.28
N LEU A 200 9.97 25.32 6.21
CA LEU A 200 10.58 24.19 5.52
C LEU A 200 10.56 24.43 4.02
N LYS A 201 11.74 24.44 3.40
CA LYS A 201 11.90 24.64 1.97
C LYS A 201 12.29 23.34 1.30
N ILE A 202 11.52 22.92 0.34
CA ILE A 202 11.80 21.72 -0.45
C ILE A 202 12.51 22.14 -1.74
N ASP A 203 13.75 21.68 -1.91
CA ASP A 203 14.53 21.94 -3.12
C ASP A 203 14.11 20.99 -4.24
N THR A 204 14.07 19.68 -3.94
CA THR A 204 13.67 18.65 -4.91
C THR A 204 12.48 17.86 -4.38
N LEU A 205 11.40 17.83 -5.15
CA LEU A 205 10.25 16.97 -4.94
C LEU A 205 10.30 15.78 -5.90
N ILE A 206 10.37 14.58 -5.35
CA ILE A 206 10.19 13.33 -6.10
C ILE A 206 8.75 12.89 -5.83
N ILE A 207 7.90 12.90 -6.88
CA ILE A 207 6.47 12.67 -6.74
C ILE A 207 5.99 11.54 -7.63
N GLU A 208 5.16 10.67 -7.09
CA GLU A 208 4.50 9.60 -7.83
C GLU A 208 3.53 10.15 -8.86
N GLY A 209 3.19 9.35 -9.88
CA GLY A 209 2.28 9.74 -10.94
C GLY A 209 1.37 8.61 -11.41
N THR A 210 0.99 7.70 -10.54
CA THR A 210 0.23 6.48 -10.85
C THR A 210 -1.04 6.74 -11.64
N ASN A 211 -1.81 7.75 -11.25
CA ASN A 211 -3.06 8.10 -11.92
C ASN A 211 -2.89 9.07 -13.11
N ILE A 212 -1.66 9.51 -13.42
CA ILE A 212 -1.41 10.41 -14.56
C ILE A 212 -1.60 9.64 -15.87
N GLY A 213 -2.61 10.04 -16.64
CA GLY A 213 -2.98 9.34 -17.89
C GLY A 213 -3.84 8.11 -17.70
N SER A 214 -4.31 7.86 -16.48
CA SER A 214 -5.31 6.84 -16.20
C SER A 214 -6.70 7.27 -16.69
N GLU A 215 -7.48 6.32 -17.21
CA GLU A 215 -8.88 6.53 -17.58
C GLU A 215 -9.85 6.25 -16.40
N ARG A 216 -9.33 6.07 -15.20
CA ARG A 216 -10.14 5.78 -14.00
C ARG A 216 -11.02 6.99 -13.66
N THR A 217 -12.29 6.73 -13.37
CA THR A 217 -13.19 7.72 -12.78
C THR A 217 -12.68 8.07 -11.38
N PRO A 218 -12.45 9.35 -11.09
CA PRO A 218 -12.09 9.78 -9.75
C PRO A 218 -13.21 9.43 -8.76
N LEU A 219 -12.87 8.63 -7.75
CA LEU A 219 -13.75 8.31 -6.63
C LEU A 219 -13.00 8.59 -5.34
N LEU A 220 -13.44 9.61 -4.62
CA LEU A 220 -12.81 9.99 -3.35
C LEU A 220 -13.24 9.05 -2.22
N PRO A 221 -12.46 8.95 -1.15
CA PRO A 221 -12.81 8.12 0.01
C PRO A 221 -14.22 8.34 0.53
N ARG A 222 -14.63 9.59 0.74
CA ARG A 222 -15.98 9.94 1.22
C ARG A 222 -17.09 9.48 0.26
N ASP A 223 -16.88 9.62 -1.05
CA ASP A 223 -17.89 9.26 -2.05
C ASP A 223 -18.03 7.72 -2.11
N ALA A 224 -16.91 7.00 -2.00
CA ALA A 224 -16.92 5.55 -1.89
C ALA A 224 -17.71 5.08 -0.66
N LEU A 225 -17.45 5.67 0.51
CA LEU A 225 -18.16 5.32 1.74
C LEU A 225 -19.66 5.63 1.66
N GLU A 226 -20.05 6.74 1.04
CA GLU A 226 -21.47 7.08 0.83
C GLU A 226 -22.18 6.03 -0.03
N ILE A 227 -21.56 5.56 -1.12
CA ILE A 227 -22.11 4.51 -1.98
C ILE A 227 -22.22 3.19 -1.20
N ILE A 228 -21.18 2.81 -0.46
CA ILE A 228 -21.17 1.58 0.34
C ILE A 228 -22.27 1.62 1.40
N THR A 229 -22.43 2.75 2.09
CA THR A 229 -23.47 2.95 3.08
C THR A 229 -24.86 2.76 2.47
N ARG A 230 -25.11 3.34 1.28
CA ARG A 230 -26.40 3.16 0.57
C ARG A 230 -26.65 1.69 0.21
N ILE A 231 -25.62 0.95 -0.22
CA ILE A 231 -25.73 -0.49 -0.51
C ILE A 231 -26.06 -1.23 0.77
N ALA A 232 -25.37 -0.96 1.87
CA ALA A 232 -25.57 -1.61 3.16
C ALA A 232 -26.95 -1.34 3.78
N CYS A 233 -27.61 -0.22 3.41
CA CYS A 233 -29.01 0.03 3.80
C CYS A 233 -30.02 -0.86 3.07
N SER A 234 -29.65 -1.47 1.92
CA SER A 234 -30.59 -2.17 1.04
C SER A 234 -30.32 -3.67 0.89
N HIS A 235 -29.10 -4.09 1.15
CA HIS A 235 -28.63 -5.47 0.94
C HIS A 235 -27.83 -5.95 2.14
N ARG A 236 -28.03 -7.20 2.55
CA ARG A 236 -27.34 -7.82 3.70
C ARG A 236 -27.22 -9.33 3.51
N PRO A 237 -26.13 -9.96 3.92
CA PRO A 237 -24.89 -9.34 4.44
C PRO A 237 -24.10 -8.64 3.34
N ILE A 238 -23.22 -7.71 3.74
CA ILE A 238 -22.23 -7.07 2.85
C ILE A 238 -20.93 -7.83 2.93
N ILE A 239 -20.36 -8.19 1.78
CA ILE A 239 -19.02 -8.77 1.70
C ILE A 239 -18.08 -7.66 1.21
N ALA A 240 -17.34 -7.05 2.11
CA ALA A 240 -16.37 -6.00 1.78
C ALA A 240 -14.99 -6.61 1.58
N THR A 241 -14.51 -6.57 0.32
CA THR A 241 -13.15 -7.03 0.03
C THR A 241 -12.20 -5.86 0.04
N LEU A 242 -11.04 -6.05 0.65
CA LEU A 242 -10.00 -5.04 0.77
C LEU A 242 -8.62 -5.69 0.87
N HIS A 243 -7.59 -4.92 0.48
CA HIS A 243 -6.23 -5.37 0.73
C HIS A 243 -5.95 -5.39 2.24
N ARG A 244 -5.31 -6.43 2.73
CA ARG A 244 -5.06 -6.61 4.17
C ARG A 244 -4.25 -5.48 4.82
N LEU A 245 -3.46 -4.74 4.04
CA LEU A 245 -2.70 -3.58 4.51
C LEU A 245 -3.54 -2.29 4.46
N ASP A 246 -4.72 -2.26 3.83
CA ASP A 246 -5.57 -1.07 3.76
C ASP A 246 -6.40 -0.89 5.05
N ILE A 247 -5.69 -0.59 6.13
CA ILE A 247 -6.25 -0.45 7.48
C ILE A 247 -7.15 0.76 7.59
N GLU A 248 -6.83 1.85 6.88
CA GLU A 248 -7.72 3.03 6.83
C GLU A 248 -9.10 2.67 6.29
N TYR A 249 -9.15 1.89 5.21
CA TYR A 249 -10.40 1.45 4.62
C TYR A 249 -11.13 0.44 5.52
N ALA A 250 -10.41 -0.52 6.12
CA ALA A 250 -10.99 -1.45 7.08
C ALA A 250 -11.70 -0.70 8.21
N HIS A 251 -11.03 0.29 8.81
CA HIS A 251 -11.59 1.13 9.87
C HIS A 251 -12.84 1.89 9.42
N ALA A 252 -12.83 2.44 8.20
CA ALA A 252 -13.99 3.15 7.67
C ALA A 252 -15.20 2.22 7.45
N ILE A 253 -14.98 0.98 7.02
CA ILE A 253 -16.05 -0.02 6.89
C ILE A 253 -16.60 -0.42 8.28
N MET A 254 -15.75 -0.59 9.28
CA MET A 254 -16.18 -0.84 10.66
C MET A 254 -17.10 0.27 11.18
N LYS A 255 -16.79 1.53 10.88
CA LYS A 255 -17.65 2.66 11.23
C LYS A 255 -19.00 2.65 10.50
N ILE A 256 -19.03 2.22 9.24
CA ILE A 256 -20.31 2.03 8.53
C ILE A 256 -21.15 0.97 9.26
N ALA A 257 -20.53 -0.14 9.66
CA ALA A 257 -21.22 -1.18 10.41
C ALA A 257 -21.80 -0.64 11.73
N GLU A 258 -20.97 0.06 12.53
CA GLU A 258 -21.40 0.70 13.79
C GLU A 258 -22.57 1.67 13.58
N ASN A 259 -22.49 2.56 12.59
CA ASN A 259 -23.51 3.55 12.31
C ASN A 259 -24.84 2.94 11.82
N LEU A 260 -24.83 1.75 11.27
CA LEU A 260 -25.99 1.04 10.76
C LEU A 260 -26.48 -0.07 11.71
N ASP A 261 -25.87 -0.17 12.90
CA ASP A 261 -26.16 -1.25 13.87
C ASP A 261 -25.99 -2.65 13.25
N LEU A 262 -24.91 -2.82 12.44
CA LEU A 262 -24.53 -4.07 11.80
C LEU A 262 -23.32 -4.67 12.52
N GLU A 263 -23.28 -5.99 12.59
CA GLU A 263 -22.11 -6.69 13.08
C GLU A 263 -20.97 -6.64 12.06
N CYS A 264 -19.75 -6.26 12.50
CA CYS A 264 -18.56 -6.28 11.66
C CYS A 264 -17.73 -7.53 11.95
N LEU A 265 -17.61 -8.42 10.97
CA LEU A 265 -16.95 -9.71 11.10
C LEU A 265 -15.76 -9.83 10.18
N VAL A 266 -14.60 -10.19 10.75
CA VAL A 266 -13.42 -10.56 9.96
C VAL A 266 -13.46 -12.04 9.66
N ILE A 267 -13.76 -12.39 8.41
CA ILE A 267 -13.88 -13.76 7.96
C ILE A 267 -12.62 -14.30 7.29
N SER A 268 -11.52 -13.58 7.40
CA SER A 268 -10.23 -13.92 6.79
C SER A 268 -9.15 -14.12 7.85
N PRO A 269 -8.44 -15.26 7.86
CA PRO A 269 -7.33 -15.51 8.79
C PRO A 269 -6.24 -14.46 8.67
N SER A 270 -5.87 -14.08 7.45
CA SER A 270 -4.79 -13.12 7.22
C SER A 270 -5.17 -11.71 7.67
N MET A 271 -6.41 -11.29 7.45
CA MET A 271 -6.93 -10.00 7.90
C MET A 271 -7.07 -9.98 9.43
N ALA A 272 -7.59 -11.04 10.05
CA ALA A 272 -7.70 -11.16 11.49
C ALA A 272 -6.33 -11.01 12.16
N LYS A 273 -5.32 -11.73 11.67
CA LYS A 273 -3.94 -11.62 12.16
C LYS A 273 -3.40 -10.19 12.03
N MET A 274 -3.62 -9.52 10.92
CA MET A 274 -3.19 -8.15 10.69
C MET A 274 -3.83 -7.16 11.68
N LEU A 275 -5.14 -7.23 11.85
CA LEU A 275 -5.86 -6.34 12.78
C LEU A 275 -5.44 -6.58 14.24
N VAL A 276 -5.18 -7.83 14.63
CA VAL A 276 -4.64 -8.17 15.95
C VAL A 276 -3.24 -7.56 16.15
N MET A 277 -2.38 -7.64 15.14
CA MET A 277 -1.01 -7.12 15.23
C MET A 277 -0.98 -5.59 15.38
N ILE A 278 -1.84 -4.89 14.62
CA ILE A 278 -1.88 -3.42 14.63
C ILE A 278 -2.53 -2.89 15.92
N GLN A 279 -3.58 -3.55 16.43
CA GLN A 279 -4.34 -3.19 17.63
C GLN A 279 -4.81 -1.71 17.70
N LYS A 280 -4.83 -1.03 16.58
CA LYS A 280 -5.22 0.39 16.44
C LYS A 280 -5.94 0.59 15.11
N PRO A 281 -6.98 1.44 15.06
CA PRO A 281 -7.70 1.95 16.24
C PRO A 281 -8.41 0.82 17.00
N LYS A 282 -8.72 1.02 18.26
CA LYS A 282 -9.53 0.07 19.03
C LYS A 282 -10.96 0.14 18.51
N VAL A 283 -11.36 -0.84 17.75
CA VAL A 283 -12.72 -0.99 17.23
C VAL A 283 -13.25 -2.33 17.69
N GLU A 284 -14.50 -2.34 18.11
CA GLU A 284 -15.21 -3.59 18.40
C GLU A 284 -15.50 -4.29 17.07
N LEU A 285 -14.86 -5.42 16.85
CA LEU A 285 -15.13 -6.30 15.74
C LEU A 285 -14.93 -7.75 16.18
N LYS A 286 -15.65 -8.63 15.55
CA LYS A 286 -15.53 -10.07 15.79
C LYS A 286 -14.62 -10.71 14.76
N VAL A 287 -13.89 -11.71 15.19
CA VAL A 287 -13.05 -12.56 14.35
C VAL A 287 -13.50 -14.00 14.45
N ILE A 288 -13.33 -14.77 13.40
CA ILE A 288 -13.62 -16.19 13.44
C ILE A 288 -12.62 -16.89 14.36
N GLU A 289 -13.11 -17.58 15.38
CA GLU A 289 -12.27 -18.21 16.39
C GLU A 289 -11.25 -19.20 15.82
N GLU A 290 -11.63 -19.94 14.78
CA GLU A 290 -10.79 -20.91 14.09
C GLU A 290 -9.52 -20.28 13.46
N TYR A 291 -9.48 -18.95 13.31
CA TYR A 291 -8.42 -18.22 12.62
C TYR A 291 -7.41 -17.54 13.54
N VAL A 292 -7.65 -17.56 14.84
CA VAL A 292 -6.83 -16.82 15.80
C VAL A 292 -6.41 -17.71 16.97
N ASP A 293 -5.16 -18.17 16.96
CA ASP A 293 -4.60 -19.09 17.94
C ASP A 293 -4.24 -18.44 19.29
N HIS A 294 -4.21 -17.10 19.37
CA HIS A 294 -3.76 -16.37 20.55
C HIS A 294 -4.89 -15.57 21.22
N PRO A 295 -4.81 -15.31 22.53
CA PRO A 295 -5.73 -14.42 23.21
C PRO A 295 -5.65 -13.03 22.57
N THR A 296 -6.76 -12.58 21.98
CA THR A 296 -6.88 -11.31 21.27
C THR A 296 -7.75 -10.35 22.07
N LEU A 297 -7.60 -9.06 21.78
CA LEU A 297 -8.51 -8.03 22.28
C LEU A 297 -9.86 -8.02 21.51
N LEU A 298 -9.96 -8.86 20.45
CA LEU A 298 -11.12 -8.93 19.59
C LEU A 298 -12.08 -10.01 20.10
N GLU A 299 -13.35 -9.75 20.01
CA GLU A 299 -14.39 -10.73 20.30
C GLU A 299 -14.34 -11.86 19.26
N LYS A 300 -14.57 -13.08 19.68
CA LYS A 300 -14.52 -14.27 18.82
C LYS A 300 -15.94 -14.76 18.51
N THR A 301 -16.14 -15.20 17.29
CA THR A 301 -17.36 -15.84 16.83
C THR A 301 -17.05 -17.05 15.95
N SER A 302 -18.04 -17.90 15.68
CA SER A 302 -17.89 -19.02 14.77
C SER A 302 -18.54 -18.74 13.42
N LEU A 303 -18.14 -19.49 12.37
CA LEU A 303 -18.77 -19.39 11.05
C LEU A 303 -20.28 -19.72 11.09
N GLU A 304 -20.72 -20.46 12.10
CA GLU A 304 -22.12 -20.87 12.26
C GLU A 304 -23.00 -19.76 12.86
N GLU A 305 -22.39 -18.78 13.51
CA GLU A 305 -23.05 -17.65 14.17
C GLU A 305 -23.20 -16.40 13.29
N ILE A 306 -22.75 -16.46 12.03
CA ILE A 306 -22.88 -15.33 11.10
C ILE A 306 -24.34 -15.05 10.79
N GLU A 307 -24.78 -13.83 11.12
CA GLU A 307 -26.13 -13.34 10.87
C GLU A 307 -26.23 -12.55 9.56
N GLU A 308 -27.46 -12.32 9.09
CA GLU A 308 -27.70 -11.49 7.91
C GLU A 308 -27.29 -10.03 8.14
N GLU A 309 -27.51 -9.51 9.35
CA GLU A 309 -27.24 -8.13 9.75
C GLU A 309 -25.74 -7.90 9.98
N SER A 310 -24.89 -8.21 8.96
CA SER A 310 -23.45 -8.17 9.10
C SER A 310 -22.71 -7.57 7.89
N ILE A 311 -21.52 -7.06 8.16
CA ILE A 311 -20.49 -6.74 7.14
C ILE A 311 -19.32 -7.69 7.35
N LEU A 312 -18.97 -8.43 6.29
CA LEU A 312 -17.91 -9.43 6.30
C LEU A 312 -16.65 -8.84 5.63
N LEU A 313 -15.54 -8.76 6.37
CA LEU A 313 -14.26 -8.24 5.87
C LEU A 313 -13.36 -9.40 5.44
N THR A 314 -12.81 -9.33 4.22
CA THR A 314 -11.92 -10.34 3.68
C THR A 314 -11.14 -9.83 2.46
N PRO A 315 -9.87 -10.25 2.24
CA PRO A 315 -9.18 -10.05 0.96
C PRO A 315 -9.76 -10.92 -0.17
N TYR A 316 -9.54 -10.54 -1.43
CA TYR A 316 -10.00 -11.28 -2.62
C TYR A 316 -9.61 -12.76 -2.59
N ARG A 317 -8.37 -13.03 -2.26
CA ARG A 317 -7.84 -14.39 -2.29
C ARG A 317 -8.63 -15.33 -1.41
N GLU A 318 -9.00 -14.87 -0.23
CA GLU A 318 -9.66 -15.69 0.79
C GLU A 318 -11.19 -15.65 0.63
N ALA A 319 -11.74 -14.55 0.07
CA ALA A 319 -13.17 -14.35 -0.08
C ALA A 319 -13.88 -15.54 -0.75
N ILE A 320 -13.33 -16.03 -1.85
CA ILE A 320 -13.96 -17.08 -2.65
C ILE A 320 -14.02 -18.40 -1.86
N ASP A 321 -12.95 -18.79 -1.20
CA ASP A 321 -12.90 -20.06 -0.46
C ASP A 321 -13.81 -20.01 0.77
N ILE A 322 -13.80 -18.91 1.51
CA ILE A 322 -14.66 -18.72 2.68
C ILE A 322 -16.12 -18.67 2.29
N LEU A 323 -16.47 -17.95 1.22
CA LEU A 323 -17.87 -17.88 0.74
C LEU A 323 -18.38 -19.22 0.23
N ARG A 324 -17.52 -20.03 -0.38
CA ARG A 324 -17.87 -21.42 -0.76
C ARG A 324 -18.16 -22.27 0.46
N GLU A 325 -17.38 -22.12 1.51
CA GLU A 325 -17.58 -22.81 2.78
C GLU A 325 -18.88 -22.38 3.46
N LEU A 326 -19.12 -21.08 3.61
CA LEU A 326 -20.36 -20.53 4.16
C LEU A 326 -21.59 -21.04 3.38
N ARG A 327 -21.52 -21.05 2.05
CA ARG A 327 -22.61 -21.59 1.22
C ARG A 327 -22.81 -23.08 1.44
N SER A 328 -21.74 -23.87 1.52
CA SER A 328 -21.83 -25.33 1.74
C SER A 328 -22.44 -25.68 3.08
N ARG A 329 -22.22 -24.87 4.10
CA ARG A 329 -22.80 -24.98 5.44
C ARG A 329 -24.22 -24.42 5.53
N GLY A 330 -24.70 -23.69 4.50
CA GLY A 330 -26.02 -23.04 4.50
C GLY A 330 -26.07 -21.75 5.34
N ASN A 331 -24.91 -21.17 5.68
CA ASN A 331 -24.81 -19.98 6.54
C ASN A 331 -24.85 -18.67 5.76
N LEU A 332 -24.74 -18.69 4.43
CA LEU A 332 -24.91 -17.49 3.61
C LEU A 332 -26.40 -17.26 3.34
N LYS A 333 -27.04 -16.52 4.24
CA LYS A 333 -28.46 -16.16 4.21
C LYS A 333 -28.65 -14.74 3.68
N GLY A 334 -29.91 -14.32 3.49
CA GLY A 334 -30.26 -12.98 3.08
C GLY A 334 -30.06 -12.71 1.59
N ASP A 335 -29.83 -11.44 1.26
CA ASP A 335 -29.51 -10.93 -0.09
C ASP A 335 -28.09 -10.40 -0.14
N PRO A 336 -27.07 -11.28 -0.15
CA PRO A 336 -25.68 -10.89 -0.04
C PRO A 336 -25.20 -10.08 -1.25
N VAL A 337 -24.45 -9.01 -0.99
CA VAL A 337 -23.82 -8.17 -2.00
C VAL A 337 -22.35 -8.00 -1.68
N ALA A 338 -21.49 -8.10 -2.70
CA ALA A 338 -20.06 -7.86 -2.54
C ALA A 338 -19.66 -6.44 -2.98
N VAL A 339 -18.85 -5.79 -2.15
CA VAL A 339 -18.17 -4.52 -2.46
C VAL A 339 -16.68 -4.81 -2.65
N LEU A 340 -16.23 -4.71 -3.89
CA LEU A 340 -14.89 -5.07 -4.31
C LEU A 340 -14.04 -3.80 -4.37
N SER A 341 -13.18 -3.62 -3.38
CA SER A 341 -12.41 -2.38 -3.18
C SER A 341 -10.91 -2.55 -3.33
N GLU A 342 -10.43 -3.79 -3.45
CA GLU A 342 -9.01 -4.04 -3.61
C GLU A 342 -8.44 -3.36 -4.85
N PRO A 343 -7.18 -2.92 -4.81
CA PRO A 343 -6.41 -2.59 -6.00
C PRO A 343 -6.46 -3.75 -6.97
N GLU A 344 -6.26 -3.46 -8.25
CA GLU A 344 -5.90 -4.54 -9.17
C GLU A 344 -4.78 -5.29 -8.51
N PRO A 345 -4.92 -6.62 -8.33
CA PRO A 345 -4.00 -7.34 -7.50
C PRO A 345 -2.60 -7.00 -8.00
N GLU A 346 -1.80 -6.49 -7.11
CA GLU A 346 -0.37 -6.56 -7.29
C GLU A 346 -0.18 -8.01 -7.66
N ARG A 347 0.43 -8.27 -8.78
CA ARG A 347 0.44 -9.61 -9.41
C ARG A 347 1.03 -10.71 -8.55
N GLU A 348 1.27 -10.41 -7.28
CA GLU A 348 1.60 -11.33 -6.22
C GLU A 348 0.59 -12.46 -6.07
N GLU A 349 -0.68 -12.15 -6.19
CA GLU A 349 -1.75 -13.12 -5.94
C GLU A 349 -2.29 -13.76 -7.23
N HIS A 350 -1.92 -13.29 -8.40
CA HIS A 350 -2.33 -13.80 -9.72
C HIS A 350 -3.85 -14.01 -9.91
N ILE A 351 -4.68 -13.32 -9.11
CA ILE A 351 -6.13 -13.43 -9.23
C ILE A 351 -6.63 -12.32 -10.15
N GLU A 352 -7.09 -12.69 -11.31
CA GLU A 352 -7.75 -11.77 -12.22
C GLU A 352 -9.13 -11.38 -11.69
N TYR A 353 -9.45 -10.08 -11.76
CA TYR A 353 -10.77 -9.56 -11.40
C TYR A 353 -11.92 -10.34 -12.09
N GLY A 354 -11.74 -10.73 -13.35
CA GLY A 354 -12.71 -11.54 -14.07
C GLY A 354 -13.03 -12.89 -13.41
N ALA A 355 -12.01 -13.54 -12.84
CA ALA A 355 -12.20 -14.80 -12.11
C ALA A 355 -12.98 -14.56 -10.81
N VAL A 356 -12.66 -13.51 -10.08
CA VAL A 356 -13.38 -13.10 -8.86
C VAL A 356 -14.84 -12.81 -9.17
N ALA A 357 -15.12 -12.00 -10.19
CA ALA A 357 -16.47 -11.66 -10.62
C ALA A 357 -17.30 -12.91 -11.01
N ASN A 358 -16.69 -13.86 -11.73
CA ASN A 358 -17.34 -15.12 -12.11
C ASN A 358 -17.70 -15.98 -10.89
N TRP A 359 -16.84 -16.03 -9.87
CA TRP A 359 -17.13 -16.74 -8.65
C TRP A 359 -18.29 -16.10 -7.87
N PHE A 360 -18.33 -14.78 -7.71
CA PHE A 360 -19.46 -14.10 -7.07
C PHE A 360 -20.76 -14.38 -7.81
N ALA A 361 -20.76 -14.27 -9.15
CA ALA A 361 -21.91 -14.62 -9.97
C ALA A 361 -22.34 -16.09 -9.78
N ARG A 362 -21.38 -17.03 -9.72
CA ARG A 362 -21.65 -18.47 -9.48
C ARG A 362 -22.25 -18.72 -8.11
N LEU A 363 -21.89 -17.92 -7.12
CA LEU A 363 -22.44 -17.99 -5.76
C LEU A 363 -23.80 -17.30 -5.64
N GLY A 364 -24.26 -16.60 -6.68
CA GLY A 364 -25.50 -15.83 -6.69
C GLY A 364 -25.38 -14.50 -5.96
N ILE A 365 -24.17 -13.95 -5.86
CA ILE A 365 -23.85 -12.71 -5.16
C ILE A 365 -23.64 -11.60 -6.18
N ASN A 366 -24.46 -10.55 -6.13
CA ASN A 366 -24.21 -9.32 -6.86
C ASN A 366 -22.97 -8.61 -6.32
N HIS A 367 -22.22 -7.97 -7.20
CA HIS A 367 -21.01 -7.27 -6.78
C HIS A 367 -20.84 -5.92 -7.47
N TYR A 368 -20.25 -4.98 -6.74
CA TYR A 368 -19.90 -3.64 -7.21
C TYR A 368 -18.42 -3.38 -7.01
N ARG A 369 -17.77 -2.83 -8.03
CA ARG A 369 -16.39 -2.37 -7.89
C ARG A 369 -16.41 -0.93 -7.42
N ILE A 370 -16.17 -0.72 -6.12
CA ILE A 370 -16.15 0.59 -5.47
C ILE A 370 -14.78 0.76 -4.83
N ARG A 371 -13.94 1.58 -5.48
CA ARG A 371 -12.56 1.76 -5.05
C ARG A 371 -12.15 3.21 -5.12
N ALA A 372 -11.85 3.81 -3.96
CA ALA A 372 -11.03 5.01 -3.91
C ALA A 372 -9.57 4.63 -4.18
N SER A 373 -8.89 5.40 -5.03
CA SER A 373 -7.48 5.15 -5.31
C SER A 373 -6.62 5.33 -4.06
N GLY A 374 -5.58 4.52 -3.91
CA GLY A 374 -4.51 4.73 -2.93
C GLY A 374 -3.60 5.92 -3.30
N HIS A 375 -3.79 6.52 -4.48
CA HIS A 375 -2.98 7.57 -5.06
C HIS A 375 -3.81 8.80 -5.35
N TYR A 376 -3.18 9.97 -5.34
CA TYR A 376 -3.85 11.22 -5.72
C TYR A 376 -4.32 11.19 -7.19
N TYR A 377 -5.34 11.98 -7.51
CA TYR A 377 -5.81 12.14 -8.89
C TYR A 377 -5.15 13.33 -9.58
N PRO A 378 -4.99 13.31 -10.92
CA PRO A 378 -4.28 14.34 -11.66
C PRO A 378 -4.78 15.77 -11.43
N TYR A 379 -6.07 15.96 -11.14
CA TYR A 379 -6.62 17.29 -10.85
C TYR A 379 -6.15 17.86 -9.50
N GLN A 380 -5.71 17.01 -8.57
CA GLN A 380 -5.20 17.36 -7.24
C GLN A 380 -3.72 17.77 -7.27
N LEU A 381 -2.99 17.42 -8.35
CA LEU A 381 -1.55 17.68 -8.48
C LEU A 381 -1.19 19.15 -8.24
N ARG A 382 -2.04 20.07 -8.68
CA ARG A 382 -1.78 21.50 -8.51
C ARG A 382 -1.78 21.90 -7.04
N GLU A 383 -2.77 21.45 -6.30
CA GLU A 383 -2.87 21.68 -4.84
C GLU A 383 -1.64 21.15 -4.12
N ILE A 384 -1.21 19.92 -4.45
CA ILE A 384 -0.02 19.27 -3.88
C ILE A 384 1.23 20.12 -4.13
N VAL A 385 1.48 20.48 -5.40
CA VAL A 385 2.69 21.24 -5.77
C VAL A 385 2.67 22.66 -5.20
N GLU A 386 1.51 23.31 -5.12
CA GLU A 386 1.38 24.64 -4.49
C GLU A 386 1.60 24.57 -2.97
N ALA A 387 1.16 23.51 -2.31
CA ALA A 387 1.37 23.31 -0.88
C ALA A 387 2.86 23.01 -0.54
N ILE A 388 3.54 22.20 -1.36
CA ILE A 388 4.95 21.84 -1.16
C ILE A 388 5.89 22.97 -1.65
N ASN A 389 5.51 23.67 -2.69
CA ASN A 389 6.28 24.76 -3.32
C ASN A 389 7.74 24.41 -3.63
N PRO A 390 8.04 23.31 -4.33
CA PRO A 390 9.39 22.83 -4.57
C PRO A 390 10.10 23.70 -5.63
N LYS A 391 11.47 23.69 -5.61
CA LYS A 391 12.25 24.33 -6.68
C LYS A 391 12.37 23.46 -7.93
N GLU A 392 12.41 22.14 -7.73
CA GLU A 392 12.51 21.12 -8.78
C GLU A 392 11.52 19.98 -8.51
N ILE A 393 10.98 19.39 -9.58
CA ILE A 393 10.09 18.21 -9.50
C ILE A 393 10.66 17.09 -10.37
N LYS A 394 10.81 15.91 -9.79
CA LYS A 394 11.19 14.67 -10.48
C LYS A 394 10.02 13.67 -10.38
N PRO A 395 9.35 13.33 -11.51
CA PRO A 395 8.30 12.33 -11.49
C PRO A 395 8.87 10.93 -11.36
N ILE A 396 8.16 10.08 -10.62
CA ILE A 396 8.44 8.65 -10.47
C ILE A 396 7.11 7.87 -10.42
N HIS A 397 7.15 6.55 -10.44
CA HIS A 397 5.95 5.70 -10.36
C HIS A 397 4.88 6.14 -11.38
N ILE A 398 5.31 6.39 -12.60
CA ILE A 398 4.51 7.01 -13.65
C ILE A 398 4.71 6.28 -14.98
N LEU A 399 3.60 5.85 -15.58
CA LEU A 399 3.65 5.15 -16.88
C LEU A 399 3.89 6.10 -18.06
N ARG A 400 3.40 7.33 -17.95
CA ARG A 400 3.39 8.33 -19.04
C ARG A 400 3.92 9.70 -18.57
N PRO A 401 5.23 9.79 -18.25
CA PRO A 401 5.83 11.01 -17.71
C PRO A 401 5.71 12.21 -18.65
N GLU A 402 5.59 11.98 -19.97
CA GLU A 402 5.38 13.04 -20.96
C GLU A 402 4.09 13.83 -20.72
N LEU A 403 3.07 13.23 -20.12
CA LEU A 403 1.83 13.94 -19.78
C LEU A 403 2.07 14.97 -18.68
N LEU A 404 2.84 14.63 -17.67
CA LEU A 404 3.20 15.53 -16.58
C LEU A 404 4.09 16.68 -17.08
N ILE A 405 5.10 16.37 -17.91
CA ILE A 405 6.01 17.34 -18.52
C ILE A 405 5.25 18.34 -19.40
N ASN A 406 4.15 17.93 -20.01
CA ASN A 406 3.34 18.78 -20.90
C ASN A 406 2.38 19.71 -20.17
N ILE A 407 2.20 19.60 -18.87
CA ILE A 407 1.37 20.52 -18.08
C ILE A 407 2.00 21.92 -18.07
N ARG A 408 1.30 22.90 -18.66
CA ARG A 408 1.87 24.25 -18.92
C ARG A 408 2.40 24.96 -17.69
N TRP A 409 1.70 24.88 -16.56
CA TRP A 409 2.12 25.56 -15.33
C TRP A 409 3.30 24.85 -14.66
N LEU A 410 3.41 23.51 -14.75
CA LEU A 410 4.56 22.73 -14.27
C LEU A 410 5.81 23.01 -15.09
N ARG A 411 5.72 23.30 -16.38
CA ARG A 411 6.90 23.56 -17.24
C ARG A 411 7.82 24.64 -16.71
N LYS A 412 7.31 25.60 -15.95
CA LYS A 412 8.14 26.63 -15.33
C LYS A 412 9.04 26.08 -14.22
N ILE A 413 8.58 25.04 -13.52
CA ILE A 413 9.29 24.37 -12.42
C ILE A 413 10.18 23.27 -13.00
N LEU A 414 9.66 22.46 -13.94
CA LEU A 414 10.39 21.37 -14.60
C LEU A 414 11.53 21.84 -15.53
N ARG A 415 11.46 23.06 -16.08
CA ARG A 415 12.51 23.63 -16.96
C ARG A 415 13.73 24.15 -16.24
N ARG A 416 13.81 24.01 -14.94
CA ARG A 416 15.00 24.31 -14.13
C ARG A 416 15.85 23.05 -13.89
N ILE A 417 15.48 21.93 -14.56
CA ILE A 417 16.20 20.65 -14.59
C ILE A 417 17.25 20.66 -15.68
#